data_04fdd4a8dd64d07c58ebc2dcb5214d4b
#
_entry.id   04fdd4a8dd64d07c58ebc2dcb5214d4b
#
_cell.length_a   1.000
_cell.length_b   1.000
_cell.length_c   1.000
_cell.angle_alpha   90.00
_cell.angle_beta   90.00
_cell.angle_gamma   90.00
#
_symmetry.space_group_name_H-M   'P 1'
#
loop_
_entity.id
_entity.type
_entity.pdbx_description
1 polymer ?
#
loop_
_entity_poly.entity_id
_entity_poly.type
_entity_poly.pdbx_seq_one_letter_code
_entity_poly.pdbx_strand_id
1 'polypeptide(L)'
;MEDRYIMKYFGTDGFRGEANVGLNVMHAYKAGRFLGWYYGQEHKARIVIGKDTRRSSYMFEDALSAGLTASGADVYLLHVTPTPSVSYVVRTEQFDCGIMISASHNPYYDNGLKVINGNGHKLEAEIEEKIEEYIDGPEDAIPFA
;
A
#
# COMPACT_ATOMS: atom_id res chain seq x y z
N MET A 1 1.06 -4.53 -32.59
CA MET A 1 1.63 -3.65 -31.55
C MET A 1 0.94 -3.98 -30.25
N GLU A 2 1.69 -4.36 -29.25
CA GLU A 2 1.11 -4.65 -27.94
C GLU A 2 0.69 -3.35 -27.26
N ASP A 3 -0.53 -3.34 -26.76
CA ASP A 3 -1.01 -2.24 -25.94
C ASP A 3 -0.32 -2.32 -24.57
N ARG A 4 0.44 -1.31 -24.24
CA ARG A 4 1.06 -1.23 -22.94
C ARG A 4 0.08 -0.63 -21.95
N TYR A 5 -0.04 -1.25 -20.78
CA TYR A 5 -0.80 -0.67 -19.68
C TYR A 5 -0.14 0.64 -19.24
N ILE A 6 -0.93 1.69 -19.15
CA ILE A 6 -0.47 2.99 -18.67
C ILE A 6 -0.88 3.13 -17.21
N MET A 7 0.11 3.24 -16.32
CA MET A 7 -0.14 3.44 -14.89
C MET A 7 -0.84 4.76 -14.62
N LYS A 8 -1.91 4.72 -13.86
CA LYS A 8 -2.68 5.90 -13.46
C LYS A 8 -2.18 6.51 -12.14
N TYR A 9 -1.87 5.66 -11.18
CA TYR A 9 -1.59 6.07 -9.80
C TYR A 9 -0.16 5.79 -9.38
N PHE A 10 0.36 4.61 -9.72
CA PHE A 10 1.69 4.19 -9.30
C PHE A 10 2.76 4.69 -10.24
N GLY A 11 3.71 5.44 -9.69
CA GLY A 11 4.91 5.86 -10.40
C GLY A 11 6.14 5.16 -9.84
N THR A 12 7.32 5.70 -10.15
CA THR A 12 8.62 5.15 -9.69
C THR A 12 8.71 5.07 -8.16
N ASP A 13 8.09 6.03 -7.47
CA ASP A 13 8.14 6.16 -6.01
C ASP A 13 6.81 5.77 -5.33
N GLY A 14 6.02 4.91 -5.97
CA GLY A 14 4.73 4.49 -5.45
C GLY A 14 3.59 5.41 -5.88
N PHE A 15 2.50 5.38 -5.13
CA PHE A 15 1.31 6.20 -5.38
C PHE A 15 1.43 7.51 -4.58
N ARG A 16 1.77 8.59 -5.25
CA ARG A 16 1.92 9.92 -4.63
C ARG A 16 0.87 10.90 -5.12
N GLY A 17 0.46 11.83 -4.25
CA GLY A 17 -0.45 12.90 -4.60
C GLY A 17 -0.74 13.80 -3.42
N GLU A 18 -1.40 14.92 -3.71
CA GLU A 18 -1.91 15.79 -2.65
C GLU A 18 -2.99 15.04 -1.87
N ALA A 19 -2.84 15.03 -0.55
CA ALA A 19 -3.78 14.31 0.33
C ALA A 19 -5.20 14.84 0.16
N ASN A 20 -6.16 13.92 0.03
CA ASN A 20 -7.58 14.20 -0.23
C ASN A 20 -7.89 14.76 -1.64
N VAL A 21 -6.89 14.89 -2.49
CA VAL A 21 -7.07 15.34 -3.89
C VAL A 21 -6.65 14.23 -4.85
N GLY A 22 -5.36 14.00 -5.04
CA GLY A 22 -4.85 12.94 -5.90
C GLY A 22 -4.75 11.59 -5.20
N LEU A 23 -4.57 11.59 -3.89
CA LEU A 23 -4.52 10.39 -3.05
C LEU A 23 -5.50 10.58 -1.89
N ASN A 24 -6.49 9.72 -1.79
CA ASN A 24 -7.52 9.83 -0.76
C ASN A 24 -7.68 8.52 0.04
N VAL A 25 -8.55 8.57 1.05
CA VAL A 25 -8.79 7.44 1.96
C VAL A 25 -9.28 6.20 1.21
N MET A 26 -10.12 6.36 0.21
CA MET A 26 -10.64 5.22 -0.55
C MET A 26 -9.58 4.54 -1.40
N HIS A 27 -8.62 5.30 -1.94
CA HIS A 27 -7.47 4.73 -2.63
C HIS A 27 -6.66 3.83 -1.67
N ALA A 28 -6.37 4.34 -0.48
CA ALA A 28 -5.60 3.59 0.52
C ALA A 28 -6.38 2.37 1.02
N TYR A 29 -7.67 2.53 1.33
CA TYR A 29 -8.53 1.43 1.75
C TYR A 29 -8.54 0.31 0.72
N LYS A 30 -8.76 0.65 -0.55
CA LYS A 30 -8.81 -0.35 -1.62
C LYS A 30 -7.44 -1.00 -1.88
N ALA A 31 -6.36 -0.24 -1.79
CA ALA A 31 -5.02 -0.82 -1.86
C ALA A 31 -4.82 -1.86 -0.75
N GLY A 32 -5.25 -1.55 0.46
CA GLY A 32 -5.23 -2.50 1.58
C GLY A 32 -6.09 -3.73 1.34
N ARG A 33 -7.31 -3.53 0.86
CA ARG A 33 -8.21 -4.63 0.49
C ARG A 33 -7.56 -5.60 -0.48
N PHE A 34 -6.94 -5.04 -1.53
CA PHE A 34 -6.27 -5.86 -2.54
C PHE A 34 -5.08 -6.62 -1.96
N LEU A 35 -4.20 -5.92 -1.26
CA LEU A 35 -2.97 -6.54 -0.74
C LEU A 35 -3.26 -7.63 0.28
N GLY A 36 -4.22 -7.41 1.17
CA GLY A 36 -4.62 -8.42 2.15
C GLY A 36 -5.20 -9.66 1.50
N TRP A 37 -5.98 -9.49 0.46
CA TRP A 37 -6.53 -10.58 -0.33
C TRP A 37 -5.46 -11.30 -1.16
N TYR A 38 -4.64 -10.53 -1.87
CA TYR A 38 -3.63 -11.06 -2.79
C TYR A 38 -2.61 -11.94 -2.07
N TYR A 39 -2.07 -11.45 -0.96
CA TYR A 39 -1.08 -12.20 -0.18
C TYR A 39 -1.72 -13.22 0.77
N GLY A 40 -3.03 -13.20 0.90
CA GLY A 40 -3.78 -14.10 1.78
C GLY A 40 -4.35 -15.35 1.12
N GLN A 41 -3.94 -15.68 -0.11
CA GLN A 41 -4.54 -16.79 -0.85
C GLN A 41 -4.15 -18.16 -0.31
N GLU A 42 -2.95 -18.33 0.20
CA GLU A 42 -2.44 -19.62 0.69
C GLU A 42 -2.26 -19.66 2.20
N HIS A 43 -2.10 -18.52 2.81
CA HIS A 43 -1.96 -18.36 4.25
C HIS A 43 -2.50 -16.99 4.64
N LYS A 44 -2.62 -16.75 5.94
CA LYS A 44 -3.04 -15.44 6.42
C LYS A 44 -1.94 -14.41 6.15
N ALA A 45 -2.24 -13.37 5.41
CA ALA A 45 -1.25 -12.35 5.07
C ALA A 45 -0.75 -11.62 6.32
N ARG A 46 0.55 -11.39 6.39
CA ARG A 46 1.20 -10.57 7.43
C ARG A 46 1.81 -9.37 6.75
N ILE A 47 1.31 -8.18 7.07
CA ILE A 47 1.70 -6.95 6.37
C ILE A 47 2.08 -5.89 7.39
N VAL A 48 3.21 -5.22 7.17
CA VAL A 48 3.74 -4.20 8.07
C VAL A 48 3.62 -2.82 7.43
N ILE A 49 3.26 -1.82 8.22
CA ILE A 49 3.10 -0.43 7.79
C ILE A 49 4.01 0.46 8.61
N GLY A 50 4.77 1.30 7.91
CA GLY A 50 5.50 2.42 8.51
C GLY A 50 4.98 3.73 7.95
N LYS A 51 5.23 4.82 8.65
CA LYS A 51 4.81 6.16 8.21
C LYS A 51 5.81 7.21 8.62
N ASP A 52 5.77 8.35 7.91
CA ASP A 52 6.47 9.55 8.33
C ASP A 52 5.60 10.40 9.26
N THR A 53 6.06 11.60 9.60
CA THR A 53 5.38 12.50 10.56
C THR A 53 4.26 13.32 9.96
N ARG A 54 3.95 13.19 8.67
CA ARG A 54 2.87 13.97 8.05
C ARG A 54 1.54 13.68 8.73
N ARG A 55 0.74 14.72 8.92
CA ARG A 55 -0.58 14.59 9.54
C ARG A 55 -1.47 13.58 8.81
N SER A 56 -1.47 13.65 7.48
CA SER A 56 -2.26 12.75 6.65
C SER A 56 -1.81 11.29 6.71
N SER A 57 -0.59 11.03 7.19
CA SER A 57 -0.09 9.66 7.33
C SER A 57 -0.92 8.83 8.30
N TYR A 58 -1.47 9.44 9.34
CA TYR A 58 -2.37 8.76 10.28
C TYR A 58 -3.67 8.33 9.59
N MET A 59 -4.24 9.20 8.78
CA MET A 59 -5.44 8.91 8.00
C MET A 59 -5.22 7.73 7.04
N PHE A 60 -4.10 7.73 6.33
CA PHE A 60 -3.78 6.67 5.38
C PHE A 60 -3.41 5.35 6.09
N GLU A 61 -2.73 5.42 7.22
CA GLU A 61 -2.45 4.24 8.03
C GLU A 61 -3.75 3.57 8.48
N ASP A 62 -4.70 4.34 8.96
CA ASP A 62 -6.00 3.82 9.39
C ASP A 62 -6.78 3.22 8.23
N ALA A 63 -6.79 3.88 7.08
CA ALA A 63 -7.49 3.39 5.89
C ALA A 63 -6.88 2.08 5.35
N LEU A 64 -5.54 2.02 5.28
CA LEU A 64 -4.83 0.80 4.89
C LEU A 64 -5.12 -0.33 5.86
N SER A 65 -5.05 -0.06 7.16
CA SER A 65 -5.32 -1.07 8.20
C SER A 65 -6.73 -1.61 8.09
N ALA A 66 -7.72 -0.75 7.86
CA ALA A 66 -9.10 -1.17 7.66
C ALA A 66 -9.24 -2.08 6.44
N GLY A 67 -8.63 -1.70 5.31
CA GLY A 67 -8.69 -2.51 4.08
C GLY A 67 -8.01 -3.85 4.23
N LEU A 68 -6.83 -3.87 4.82
CA LEU A 68 -6.05 -5.10 5.04
C LEU A 68 -6.81 -6.07 5.95
N THR A 69 -7.33 -5.58 7.07
CA THR A 69 -8.05 -6.43 8.02
C THR A 69 -9.40 -6.90 7.46
N ALA A 70 -10.08 -6.07 6.68
CA ALA A 70 -11.32 -6.46 6.02
C ALA A 70 -11.11 -7.60 5.02
N SER A 71 -9.91 -7.75 4.49
CA SER A 71 -9.53 -8.86 3.61
C SER A 71 -8.85 -10.02 4.36
N GLY A 72 -8.77 -9.94 5.69
CA GLY A 72 -8.28 -11.04 6.53
C GLY A 72 -6.81 -11.00 6.89
N ALA A 73 -6.09 -9.93 6.57
CA ALA A 73 -4.67 -9.82 6.89
C ALA A 73 -4.44 -9.43 8.36
N ASP A 74 -3.30 -9.86 8.89
CA ASP A 74 -2.75 -9.32 10.12
C ASP A 74 -1.90 -8.11 9.79
N VAL A 75 -2.14 -7.00 10.48
CA VAL A 75 -1.45 -5.74 10.25
C VAL A 75 -0.55 -5.42 11.43
N TYR A 76 0.70 -5.06 11.13
CA TYR A 76 1.70 -4.69 12.12
C TYR A 76 2.11 -3.24 11.86
N LEU A 77 2.03 -2.40 12.88
CA LEU A 77 2.33 -0.97 12.76
C LEU A 77 3.68 -0.66 13.38
N LEU A 78 4.61 -0.14 12.56
CA LEU A 78 5.90 0.35 13.04
C LEU A 78 5.82 1.80 13.54
N HIS A 79 4.69 2.45 13.27
CA HIS A 79 4.50 3.87 13.57
C HIS A 79 5.49 4.75 12.78
N VAL A 80 5.97 5.83 13.37
CA VAL A 80 6.90 6.73 12.67
C VAL A 80 8.27 6.07 12.57
N THR A 81 8.70 5.84 11.32
CA THR A 81 9.95 5.14 11.03
C THR A 81 10.47 5.56 9.65
N PRO A 82 11.78 5.52 9.38
CA PRO A 82 12.30 5.79 8.04
C PRO A 82 12.02 4.64 7.08
N THR A 83 11.93 4.96 5.79
CA THR A 83 11.62 3.99 4.73
C THR A 83 12.51 2.74 4.75
N PRO A 84 13.86 2.85 4.92
CA PRO A 84 14.70 1.65 4.98
C PRO A 84 14.34 0.67 6.09
N SER A 85 13.75 1.15 7.18
CA SER A 85 13.32 0.27 8.29
C SER A 85 12.20 -0.67 7.87
N VAL A 86 11.25 -0.20 7.06
CA VAL A 86 10.16 -1.04 6.57
C VAL A 86 10.73 -2.16 5.70
N SER A 87 11.59 -1.82 4.75
CA SER A 87 12.23 -2.79 3.87
C SER A 87 13.03 -3.83 4.66
N TYR A 88 13.79 -3.39 5.66
CA TYR A 88 14.57 -4.27 6.52
C TYR A 88 13.68 -5.25 7.30
N VAL A 89 12.62 -4.74 7.92
CA VAL A 89 11.69 -5.57 8.72
C VAL A 89 10.99 -6.59 7.83
N VAL A 90 10.55 -6.19 6.63
CA VAL A 90 9.91 -7.12 5.70
C VAL A 90 10.81 -8.32 5.41
N ARG A 91 12.10 -8.06 5.10
CA ARG A 91 13.06 -9.11 4.77
C ARG A 91 13.39 -10.00 5.96
N THR A 92 13.65 -9.38 7.11
CA THR A 92 14.21 -10.10 8.27
C THR A 92 13.13 -10.80 9.10
N GLU A 93 11.91 -10.28 9.11
CA GLU A 93 10.80 -10.82 9.90
C GLU A 93 9.77 -11.58 9.05
N GLN A 94 10.09 -11.81 7.79
CA GLN A 94 9.28 -12.63 6.87
C GLN A 94 7.83 -12.14 6.71
N PHE A 95 7.65 -10.83 6.50
CA PHE A 95 6.35 -10.30 6.12
C PHE A 95 6.08 -10.55 4.63
N ASP A 96 4.82 -10.69 4.27
CA ASP A 96 4.42 -10.87 2.87
C ASP A 96 4.66 -9.60 2.07
N CYS A 97 4.39 -8.44 2.66
CA CYS A 97 4.77 -7.15 2.10
C CYS A 97 4.81 -6.08 3.18
N GLY A 98 5.32 -4.92 2.81
CA GLY A 98 5.33 -3.72 3.65
C GLY A 98 4.80 -2.53 2.90
N ILE A 99 4.30 -1.55 3.63
CA ILE A 99 3.83 -0.30 3.05
C ILE A 99 4.46 0.85 3.82
N MET A 100 5.12 1.76 3.10
CA MET A 100 5.63 3.00 3.69
C MET A 100 4.74 4.16 3.25
N ILE A 101 4.22 4.89 4.22
CA ILE A 101 3.39 6.07 3.98
C ILE A 101 4.27 7.30 4.08
N SER A 102 4.67 7.84 2.94
CA SER A 102 5.55 9.02 2.86
C SER A 102 5.60 9.55 1.44
N ALA A 103 5.77 10.84 1.30
CA ALA A 103 6.08 11.48 0.01
C ALA A 103 7.50 12.07 0.02
N SER A 104 8.37 11.55 0.88
CA SER A 104 9.78 11.94 0.96
C SER A 104 9.98 13.44 1.12
N HIS A 105 10.55 14.11 0.12
CA HIS A 105 10.84 15.54 0.14
C HIS A 105 9.72 16.42 -0.42
N ASN A 106 8.60 15.85 -0.82
CA ASN A 106 7.45 16.59 -1.31
C ASN A 106 6.88 17.50 -0.21
N PRO A 107 6.11 18.57 -0.58
CA PRO A 107 5.49 19.46 0.40
C PRO A 107 4.62 18.70 1.42
N TYR A 108 4.39 19.31 2.57
CA TYR A 108 3.67 18.68 3.69
C TYR A 108 2.24 18.24 3.34
N TYR A 109 1.61 18.85 2.36
CA TYR A 109 0.24 18.52 1.93
C TYR A 109 0.18 17.30 0.99
N ASP A 110 1.33 16.85 0.49
CA ASP A 110 1.42 15.62 -0.30
C ASP A 110 1.60 14.41 0.62
N ASN A 111 1.25 13.24 0.11
CA ASN A 111 1.61 11.98 0.74
C ASN A 111 1.78 10.90 -0.33
N GLY A 112 2.12 9.70 0.09
CA GLY A 112 2.34 8.61 -0.82
C GLY A 112 2.26 7.26 -0.14
N LEU A 113 1.98 6.24 -0.94
CA LEU A 113 1.98 4.84 -0.53
C LEU A 113 3.03 4.13 -1.36
N LYS A 114 4.09 3.66 -0.72
CA LYS A 114 5.13 2.86 -1.36
C LYS A 114 4.99 1.43 -0.86
N VAL A 115 4.64 0.52 -1.76
CA VAL A 115 4.48 -0.90 -1.42
C VAL A 115 5.79 -1.63 -1.71
N ILE A 116 6.22 -2.42 -0.74
CA ILE A 116 7.48 -3.15 -0.74
C ILE A 116 7.14 -4.65 -0.69
N ASN A 117 7.69 -5.43 -1.62
CA ASN A 117 7.43 -6.88 -1.66
C ASN A 117 8.18 -7.63 -0.56
N GLY A 118 7.92 -8.93 -0.44
CA GLY A 118 8.50 -9.77 0.60
C GLY A 118 10.03 -9.84 0.61
N ASN A 119 10.67 -9.47 -0.50
CA ASN A 119 12.13 -9.41 -0.61
C ASN A 119 12.71 -8.05 -0.20
N GLY A 120 11.86 -7.12 0.20
CA GLY A 120 12.27 -5.77 0.60
C GLY A 120 12.48 -4.82 -0.59
N HIS A 121 11.99 -5.17 -1.77
CA HIS A 121 12.11 -4.39 -2.99
C HIS A 121 10.78 -3.73 -3.36
N LYS A 122 10.84 -2.78 -4.29
CA LYS A 122 9.63 -2.16 -4.85
C LYS A 122 8.70 -3.24 -5.40
N LEU A 123 7.40 -3.08 -5.15
CA LEU A 123 6.39 -4.00 -5.65
C LEU A 123 6.47 -4.15 -7.17
N GLU A 124 6.23 -5.35 -7.67
CA GLU A 124 6.25 -5.65 -9.08
C GLU A 124 5.17 -4.85 -9.83
N ALA A 125 5.51 -4.34 -11.02
CA ALA A 125 4.61 -3.51 -11.81
C ALA A 125 3.28 -4.22 -12.14
N GLU A 126 3.33 -5.53 -12.36
CA GLU A 126 2.15 -6.35 -12.66
C GLU A 126 1.15 -6.33 -11.50
N ILE A 127 1.64 -6.34 -10.28
CA ILE A 127 0.79 -6.28 -9.08
C ILE A 127 0.24 -4.86 -8.91
N GLU A 128 1.05 -3.84 -9.16
CA GLU A 128 0.61 -2.45 -9.13
C GLU A 128 -0.55 -2.21 -10.10
N GLU A 129 -0.47 -2.77 -11.32
CA GLU A 129 -1.55 -2.70 -12.30
C GLU A 129 -2.86 -3.29 -11.76
N LYS A 130 -2.77 -4.43 -11.09
CA LYS A 130 -3.95 -5.08 -10.50
C LYS A 130 -4.55 -4.26 -9.36
N ILE A 131 -3.71 -3.60 -8.56
CA ILE A 131 -4.19 -2.69 -7.52
C ILE A 131 -4.96 -1.54 -8.15
N GLU A 132 -4.44 -0.95 -9.22
CA GLU A 132 -5.10 0.15 -9.93
C GLU A 132 -6.44 -0.27 -10.51
N GLU A 133 -6.52 -1.43 -11.10
CA GLU A 133 -7.78 -1.97 -11.63
C GLU A 133 -8.83 -2.11 -10.51
N TYR A 134 -8.41 -2.60 -9.35
CA TYR A 134 -9.32 -2.73 -8.22
C TYR A 134 -9.73 -1.37 -7.66
N ILE A 135 -8.82 -0.40 -7.59
CA ILE A 135 -9.13 0.96 -7.12
C ILE A 135 -10.27 1.57 -7.95
N ASP A 136 -10.22 1.41 -9.26
CA ASP A 136 -11.21 1.95 -10.19
C ASP A 136 -12.43 1.04 -10.40
N GLY A 137 -12.39 -0.17 -9.87
CA GLY A 137 -13.43 -1.17 -10.03
C GLY A 137 -14.38 -1.25 -8.85
N PRO A 138 -15.32 -2.21 -8.87
CA PRO A 138 -16.25 -2.40 -7.78
C PRO A 138 -15.55 -3.01 -6.56
N GLU A 139 -15.90 -2.54 -5.37
CA GLU A 139 -15.32 -3.02 -4.11
C GLU A 139 -15.55 -4.52 -3.90
N ASP A 140 -16.71 -5.03 -4.31
CA ASP A 140 -17.10 -6.43 -4.14
C ASP A 140 -16.41 -7.39 -5.09
N ALA A 141 -15.52 -6.90 -5.97
CA ALA A 141 -14.66 -7.76 -6.77
C ALA A 141 -13.72 -8.61 -5.88
N ILE A 142 -13.46 -8.17 -4.65
CA ILE A 142 -12.71 -8.91 -3.63
C ILE A 142 -13.65 -9.25 -2.48
N PRO A 143 -13.79 -10.54 -2.11
CA PRO A 143 -14.66 -10.92 -1.00
C PRO A 143 -14.10 -10.42 0.33
N PHE A 144 -14.98 -10.17 1.29
CA PHE A 144 -14.59 -9.89 2.66
C PHE A 144 -14.22 -11.20 3.38
N ALA A 145 -13.31 -11.08 4.31
CA ALA A 145 -12.88 -12.21 5.13
C ALA A 145 -13.99 -12.63 6.12
#